data_ca1a8f66e5174c98c652361c1fef0d32
#
_entry.id   ca1a8f66e5174c98c652361c1fef0d32
#
_cell.length_a   1.000
_cell.length_b   1.000
_cell.length_c   1.000
_cell.angle_alpha   90.00
_cell.angle_beta   90.00
_cell.angle_gamma   90.00
#
_symmetry.space_group_name_H-M   'P 1'
#
loop_
_entity.id
_entity.type
_entity.pdbx_description
1 polymer ?
#
loop_
_entity_poly.entity_id
_entity_poly.type
_entity_poly.pdbx_seq_one_letter_code
_entity_poly.pdbx_strand_id
1 'polypeptide(L)'
;MIRRFRSRWIPLIVGARNFPTSLRISPKNTKAAKRSPQSKAMNPALETLALALREHPVAWPALFLGAEPHPDLFGATAWQPLKPLADLCAAAGMALSDEPQGKFRSVFFLPGKTKEETLAGFVLAHDLLALGGTLIISLANTSGAARFEKEISRAAPLLFSVSKNKCRAFAVSNTEPWDTAALAAWRDLAQPRLIPDTAFTVVPGVFSAGHIDPGSALLAQHLPPSLRGEVADIGAGWGFLSNAALAQCPNISRIDLFEADSRALACARKNLIGPAEFYWHDVTTGLPAKYDHILTNPPFHTGQARDIGLGHAFLTTAAKSLKRGGTLHLVANRQLPYEAHLVSLGLRPRVLEETGVFKVISAS
;
A
#
# COMPACT_ATOMS: atom_id res chain seq x y z
N MET A 1 0.89 17.03 -41.64
CA MET A 1 1.48 15.68 -41.51
C MET A 1 1.73 15.43 -40.03
N ILE A 2 0.72 14.95 -39.29
CA ILE A 2 0.77 14.78 -37.83
C ILE A 2 0.95 13.29 -37.55
N ARG A 3 2.13 12.92 -37.08
CA ARG A 3 2.42 11.52 -36.66
C ARG A 3 1.80 11.27 -35.29
N ARG A 4 0.85 10.35 -35.24
CA ARG A 4 0.28 9.79 -34.00
C ARG A 4 1.33 8.90 -33.32
N PHE A 5 1.77 9.29 -32.13
CA PHE A 5 2.51 8.39 -31.23
C PHE A 5 1.52 7.45 -30.55
N ARG A 6 1.53 6.20 -30.94
CA ARG A 6 0.90 5.10 -30.18
C ARG A 6 1.93 4.61 -29.17
N SER A 7 1.73 4.88 -27.89
CA SER A 7 2.48 4.24 -26.82
C SER A 7 2.08 2.78 -26.72
N ARG A 8 2.94 1.88 -27.20
CA ARG A 8 2.86 0.45 -26.95
C ARG A 8 3.46 0.16 -25.57
N TRP A 9 2.65 -0.34 -24.68
CA TRP A 9 3.11 -1.02 -23.48
C TRP A 9 3.82 -2.31 -23.90
N ILE A 10 5.09 -2.44 -23.56
CA ILE A 10 5.87 -3.67 -23.75
C ILE A 10 5.91 -4.37 -22.39
N PRO A 11 5.41 -5.63 -22.26
CA PRO A 11 5.58 -6.36 -21.04
C PRO A 11 7.04 -6.83 -20.92
N LEU A 12 7.71 -6.48 -19.85
CA LEU A 12 9.00 -7.05 -19.47
C LEU A 12 8.75 -8.46 -18.91
N ILE A 13 9.07 -9.47 -19.69
CA ILE A 13 9.12 -10.86 -19.25
C ILE A 13 10.36 -11.01 -18.35
N VAL A 14 10.14 -11.12 -17.04
CA VAL A 14 11.19 -11.52 -16.10
C VAL A 14 11.30 -13.04 -16.11
N GLY A 15 12.38 -13.55 -16.64
CA GLY A 15 12.68 -14.98 -16.68
C GLY A 15 12.80 -15.59 -15.27
N ALA A 16 12.02 -16.63 -15.02
CA ALA A 16 12.10 -17.45 -13.82
C ALA A 16 13.46 -18.18 -13.77
N ARG A 17 14.31 -17.86 -12.81
CA ARG A 17 15.46 -18.69 -12.44
C ARG A 17 15.02 -19.71 -11.40
N ASN A 18 15.14 -20.98 -11.77
CA ASN A 18 14.89 -22.13 -10.92
C ASN A 18 15.79 -22.12 -9.68
N PHE A 19 15.18 -22.21 -8.49
CA PHE A 19 15.86 -22.57 -7.24
C PHE A 19 15.70 -24.08 -6.97
N PRO A 20 16.74 -24.75 -6.44
CA PRO A 20 16.69 -26.18 -6.20
C PRO A 20 15.86 -26.50 -4.96
N THR A 21 14.93 -27.46 -5.14
CA THR A 21 14.17 -28.14 -4.10
C THR A 21 15.07 -29.15 -3.38
N SER A 22 15.10 -29.08 -2.07
CA SER A 22 15.16 -30.16 -1.07
C SER A 22 16.06 -29.86 0.12
N LEU A 23 15.45 -29.51 1.25
CA LEU A 23 15.99 -29.81 2.58
C LEU A 23 14.82 -30.26 3.46
N ARG A 24 14.79 -31.58 3.72
CA ARG A 24 13.90 -32.18 4.73
C ARG A 24 14.37 -31.74 6.10
N ILE A 25 13.50 -31.03 6.84
CA ILE A 25 13.67 -30.77 8.26
C ILE A 25 12.60 -31.55 9.03
N SER A 26 13.04 -32.45 9.89
CA SER A 26 12.20 -33.21 10.84
C SER A 26 11.54 -32.27 11.86
N PRO A 27 10.29 -32.57 12.28
CA PRO A 27 9.62 -31.76 13.29
C PRO A 27 10.13 -32.07 14.69
N LYS A 28 10.86 -31.16 15.33
CA LYS A 28 11.04 -31.17 16.77
C LYS A 28 9.91 -30.39 17.44
N ASN A 29 9.17 -31.09 18.29
CA ASN A 29 8.14 -30.58 19.19
C ASN A 29 8.62 -29.34 19.96
N THR A 30 8.01 -28.19 19.67
CA THR A 30 8.00 -27.05 20.58
C THR A 30 6.54 -26.64 20.79
N LYS A 31 6.09 -26.74 22.05
CA LYS A 31 4.78 -26.25 22.50
C LYS A 31 4.71 -24.75 22.25
N ALA A 32 4.14 -24.36 21.12
CA ALA A 32 3.78 -22.97 20.85
C ALA A 32 2.61 -22.59 21.75
N ALA A 33 2.83 -21.64 22.64
CA ALA A 33 1.77 -20.99 23.40
C ALA A 33 0.77 -20.39 22.39
N LYS A 34 -0.48 -20.90 22.42
CA LYS A 34 -1.61 -20.33 21.70
C LYS A 34 -1.90 -18.94 22.28
N ARG A 35 -1.33 -17.90 21.70
CA ARG A 35 -1.92 -16.57 21.76
C ARG A 35 -3.09 -16.60 20.77
N SER A 36 -4.31 -16.49 21.27
CA SER A 36 -5.49 -16.23 20.46
C SER A 36 -5.24 -14.97 19.63
N PRO A 37 -5.42 -14.98 18.27
CA PRO A 37 -5.42 -13.75 17.52
C PRO A 37 -6.59 -12.91 18.07
N GLN A 38 -6.29 -11.71 18.57
CA GLN A 38 -7.32 -10.71 18.82
C GLN A 38 -8.09 -10.58 17.51
N SER A 39 -9.38 -10.90 17.53
CA SER A 39 -10.26 -10.75 16.38
C SER A 39 -10.24 -9.27 16.00
N LYS A 40 -9.48 -8.92 14.96
CA LYS A 40 -9.54 -7.60 14.37
C LYS A 40 -11.00 -7.40 13.96
N ALA A 41 -11.67 -6.39 14.50
CA ALA A 41 -13.06 -6.13 14.18
C ALA A 41 -13.19 -6.08 12.64
N MET A 42 -14.12 -6.87 12.10
CA MET A 42 -14.32 -7.02 10.66
C MET A 42 -14.68 -5.66 10.07
N ASN A 43 -14.18 -5.34 8.87
CA ASN A 43 -14.42 -4.06 8.21
C ASN A 43 -15.91 -3.85 7.97
N PRO A 44 -16.56 -2.82 8.57
CA PRO A 44 -18.00 -2.62 8.42
C PRO A 44 -18.46 -2.39 6.97
N ALA A 45 -17.59 -1.86 6.10
CA ALA A 45 -17.88 -1.68 4.68
C ALA A 45 -17.88 -3.04 3.95
N LEU A 46 -16.99 -3.95 4.31
CA LEU A 46 -16.97 -5.32 3.79
C LEU A 46 -18.26 -6.08 4.18
N GLU A 47 -18.67 -5.99 5.45
CA GLU A 47 -19.93 -6.58 5.91
C GLU A 47 -21.13 -6.01 5.17
N THR A 48 -21.13 -4.70 4.91
CA THR A 48 -22.22 -4.04 4.17
C THR A 48 -22.23 -4.47 2.70
N LEU A 49 -21.06 -4.67 2.10
CA LEU A 49 -20.91 -5.24 0.75
C LEU A 49 -21.49 -6.66 0.70
N ALA A 50 -21.08 -7.53 1.62
CA ALA A 50 -21.58 -8.90 1.67
C ALA A 50 -23.11 -8.98 1.87
N LEU A 51 -23.66 -8.12 2.73
CA LEU A 51 -25.11 -8.01 2.92
C LEU A 51 -25.81 -7.61 1.61
N ALA A 52 -25.29 -6.59 0.91
CA ALA A 52 -25.85 -6.13 -0.36
C ALA A 52 -25.85 -7.25 -1.42
N LEU A 53 -24.79 -8.06 -1.47
CA LEU A 53 -24.69 -9.20 -2.41
C LEU A 53 -25.66 -10.36 -2.09
N ARG A 54 -26.03 -10.55 -0.82
CA ARG A 54 -27.07 -11.52 -0.45
C ARG A 54 -28.46 -11.05 -0.89
N GLU A 55 -28.73 -9.75 -0.83
CA GLU A 55 -30.01 -9.15 -1.24
C GLU A 55 -30.10 -8.97 -2.76
N HIS A 56 -28.96 -8.74 -3.43
CA HIS A 56 -28.84 -8.48 -4.87
C HIS A 56 -27.79 -9.42 -5.48
N PRO A 57 -28.15 -10.65 -5.84
CA PRO A 57 -27.26 -11.61 -6.46
C PRO A 57 -26.63 -11.08 -7.77
N VAL A 58 -25.35 -11.37 -7.97
CA VAL A 58 -24.57 -10.86 -9.11
C VAL A 58 -24.03 -11.98 -9.98
N ALA A 59 -23.65 -11.64 -11.22
CA ALA A 59 -23.10 -12.59 -12.16
C ALA A 59 -21.59 -12.76 -11.97
N TRP A 60 -21.08 -13.96 -12.28
CA TRP A 60 -19.66 -14.31 -12.26
C TRP A 60 -19.11 -14.45 -13.69
N PRO A 61 -17.79 -14.32 -13.94
CA PRO A 61 -16.72 -14.12 -12.93
C PRO A 61 -16.73 -12.73 -12.32
N ALA A 62 -16.20 -12.61 -11.08
CA ALA A 62 -16.10 -11.36 -10.34
C ALA A 62 -14.65 -11.00 -9.99
N LEU A 63 -14.36 -9.70 -10.01
CA LEU A 63 -13.13 -9.08 -9.51
C LEU A 63 -13.43 -8.33 -8.22
N PHE A 64 -12.52 -8.38 -7.25
CA PHE A 64 -12.63 -7.62 -6.01
C PHE A 64 -11.44 -6.65 -5.85
N LEU A 65 -11.66 -5.37 -6.09
CA LEU A 65 -10.71 -4.30 -5.94
C LEU A 65 -10.66 -3.83 -4.48
N GLY A 66 -9.45 -3.74 -3.91
CA GLY A 66 -9.27 -3.47 -2.48
C GLY A 66 -9.72 -4.64 -1.62
N ALA A 67 -9.51 -5.87 -2.09
CA ALA A 67 -10.04 -7.09 -1.51
C ALA A 67 -9.63 -7.30 -0.06
N GLU A 68 -10.59 -7.73 0.74
CA GLU A 68 -10.39 -8.29 2.08
C GLU A 68 -11.13 -9.63 2.16
N PRO A 69 -10.64 -10.61 2.94
CA PRO A 69 -11.25 -11.94 2.96
C PRO A 69 -12.63 -11.92 3.63
N HIS A 70 -13.63 -12.45 2.92
CA HIS A 70 -14.99 -12.67 3.42
C HIS A 70 -15.57 -13.93 2.76
N PRO A 71 -16.27 -14.83 3.50
CA PRO A 71 -16.77 -16.09 2.96
C PRO A 71 -17.61 -15.94 1.69
N ASP A 72 -18.46 -14.93 1.63
CA ASP A 72 -19.33 -14.68 0.46
C ASP A 72 -18.57 -14.20 -0.80
N LEU A 73 -17.27 -13.89 -0.67
CA LEU A 73 -16.46 -13.28 -1.71
C LEU A 73 -15.25 -14.13 -2.15
N PHE A 74 -15.05 -15.32 -1.58
CA PHE A 74 -13.90 -16.17 -1.88
C PHE A 74 -13.79 -16.62 -3.35
N GLY A 75 -14.88 -16.62 -4.09
CA GLY A 75 -14.86 -16.91 -5.53
C GLY A 75 -14.38 -15.77 -6.43
N ALA A 76 -14.24 -14.56 -5.88
CA ALA A 76 -13.76 -13.42 -6.66
C ALA A 76 -12.24 -13.45 -6.82
N THR A 77 -11.74 -13.02 -8.00
CA THR A 77 -10.33 -12.68 -8.15
C THR A 77 -10.02 -11.44 -7.32
N ALA A 78 -9.10 -11.54 -6.39
CA ALA A 78 -8.74 -10.44 -5.50
C ALA A 78 -7.60 -9.60 -6.07
N TRP A 79 -7.76 -8.29 -6.11
CA TRP A 79 -6.69 -7.32 -6.28
C TRP A 79 -6.54 -6.51 -5.00
N GLN A 80 -5.36 -6.57 -4.39
CA GLN A 80 -5.07 -5.89 -3.14
C GLN A 80 -3.64 -5.35 -3.15
N PRO A 81 -3.44 -4.02 -3.25
CA PRO A 81 -2.11 -3.43 -3.31
C PRO A 81 -1.35 -3.45 -1.97
N LEU A 82 -2.06 -3.61 -0.85
CA LEU A 82 -1.43 -3.63 0.48
C LEU A 82 -1.04 -5.06 0.88
N LYS A 83 0.26 -5.33 0.98
CA LYS A 83 0.84 -6.65 1.28
C LYS A 83 0.18 -7.37 2.47
N PRO A 84 -0.04 -6.73 3.64
CA PRO A 84 -0.68 -7.39 4.77
C PRO A 84 -2.09 -7.91 4.45
N LEU A 85 -2.87 -7.17 3.66
CA LEU A 85 -4.22 -7.59 3.26
C LEU A 85 -4.18 -8.62 2.13
N ALA A 86 -3.24 -8.48 1.19
CA ALA A 86 -3.03 -9.47 0.14
C ALA A 86 -2.65 -10.84 0.73
N ASP A 87 -1.78 -10.86 1.75
CA ASP A 87 -1.41 -12.09 2.44
C ASP A 87 -2.60 -12.72 3.18
N LEU A 88 -3.48 -11.91 3.76
CA LEU A 88 -4.73 -12.40 4.37
C LEU A 88 -5.68 -12.99 3.31
N CYS A 89 -5.82 -12.37 2.14
CA CYS A 89 -6.60 -12.91 1.03
C CYS A 89 -6.03 -14.24 0.55
N ALA A 90 -4.71 -14.33 0.37
CA ALA A 90 -4.04 -15.57 -0.02
C ALA A 90 -4.21 -16.68 1.03
N ALA A 91 -4.04 -16.36 2.31
CA ALA A 91 -4.24 -17.29 3.41
C ALA A 91 -5.70 -17.79 3.52
N ALA A 92 -6.66 -17.00 3.09
CA ALA A 92 -8.07 -17.37 2.99
C ALA A 92 -8.40 -18.16 1.72
N GLY A 93 -7.43 -18.40 0.82
CA GLY A 93 -7.61 -19.16 -0.42
C GLY A 93 -8.20 -18.36 -1.58
N MET A 94 -8.22 -17.03 -1.52
CA MET A 94 -8.63 -16.19 -2.65
C MET A 94 -7.57 -16.19 -3.75
N ALA A 95 -8.01 -16.23 -5.00
CA ALA A 95 -7.13 -16.06 -6.16
C ALA A 95 -6.66 -14.60 -6.23
N LEU A 96 -5.35 -14.35 -6.05
CA LEU A 96 -4.76 -13.01 -6.17
C LEU A 96 -4.38 -12.71 -7.62
N SER A 97 -4.51 -11.45 -8.00
CA SER A 97 -3.99 -10.89 -9.24
C SER A 97 -3.11 -9.68 -8.92
N ASP A 98 -1.88 -9.66 -9.44
CA ASP A 98 -0.99 -8.50 -9.30
C ASP A 98 -1.45 -7.34 -10.16
N GLU A 99 -1.93 -7.65 -11.38
CA GLU A 99 -2.54 -6.72 -12.33
C GLU A 99 -3.81 -7.36 -12.90
N PRO A 100 -5.01 -6.91 -12.47
CA PRO A 100 -6.25 -7.47 -13.00
C PRO A 100 -6.41 -7.16 -14.48
N GLN A 101 -6.67 -8.20 -15.28
CA GLN A 101 -6.83 -8.11 -16.73
C GLN A 101 -8.11 -8.84 -17.17
N GLY A 102 -8.56 -8.54 -18.38
CA GLY A 102 -9.76 -9.15 -18.95
C GLY A 102 -11.03 -8.42 -18.61
N LYS A 103 -12.17 -9.13 -18.65
CA LYS A 103 -13.49 -8.59 -18.40
C LYS A 103 -14.24 -9.43 -17.39
N PHE A 104 -14.83 -8.76 -16.39
CA PHE A 104 -15.58 -9.39 -15.31
C PHE A 104 -17.07 -9.02 -15.41
N ARG A 105 -17.93 -9.98 -15.06
CA ARG A 105 -19.38 -9.76 -15.00
C ARG A 105 -19.76 -8.92 -13.79
N SER A 106 -18.95 -8.97 -12.73
CA SER A 106 -19.11 -8.12 -11.56
C SER A 106 -17.75 -7.62 -11.08
N VAL A 107 -17.72 -6.38 -10.59
CA VAL A 107 -16.57 -5.80 -9.90
C VAL A 107 -17.03 -5.35 -8.53
N PHE A 108 -16.43 -5.87 -7.47
CA PHE A 108 -16.60 -5.39 -6.10
C PHE A 108 -15.50 -4.40 -5.80
N PHE A 109 -15.81 -3.32 -5.08
CA PHE A 109 -14.83 -2.31 -4.79
C PHE A 109 -14.97 -1.78 -3.35
N LEU A 110 -13.91 -1.94 -2.57
CA LEU A 110 -13.70 -1.24 -1.30
C LEU A 110 -12.69 -0.12 -1.54
N PRO A 111 -13.14 1.14 -1.65
CA PRO A 111 -12.26 2.26 -1.93
C PRO A 111 -11.25 2.53 -0.82
N GLY A 112 -10.09 3.09 -1.21
CA GLY A 112 -9.10 3.62 -0.29
C GLY A 112 -9.55 4.93 0.38
N LYS A 113 -8.56 5.71 0.85
CA LYS A 113 -8.84 6.85 1.74
C LYS A 113 -9.04 8.19 1.02
N THR A 114 -8.56 8.33 -0.22
CA THR A 114 -8.60 9.61 -0.92
C THR A 114 -9.68 9.65 -1.99
N LYS A 115 -10.10 10.85 -2.34
CA LYS A 115 -11.06 11.07 -3.42
C LYS A 115 -10.50 10.60 -4.75
N GLU A 116 -9.27 10.98 -5.03
CA GLU A 116 -8.57 10.69 -6.29
C GLU A 116 -8.41 9.18 -6.48
N GLU A 117 -8.03 8.46 -5.42
CA GLU A 117 -7.94 7.00 -5.42
C GLU A 117 -9.29 6.34 -5.70
N THR A 118 -10.36 6.83 -5.07
CA THR A 118 -11.72 6.30 -5.29
C THR A 118 -12.17 6.50 -6.74
N LEU A 119 -11.96 7.69 -7.30
CA LEU A 119 -12.33 7.99 -8.69
C LEU A 119 -11.46 7.23 -9.70
N ALA A 120 -10.17 7.06 -9.42
CA ALA A 120 -9.28 6.18 -10.19
C ALA A 120 -9.77 4.73 -10.16
N GLY A 121 -10.26 4.26 -9.00
CA GLY A 121 -10.87 2.95 -8.84
C GLY A 121 -12.15 2.78 -9.67
N PHE A 122 -12.97 3.81 -9.82
CA PHE A 122 -14.14 3.77 -10.73
C PHE A 122 -13.74 3.57 -12.18
N VAL A 123 -12.68 4.25 -12.64
CA VAL A 123 -12.15 4.07 -13.99
C VAL A 123 -11.60 2.65 -14.18
N LEU A 124 -10.79 2.17 -13.25
CA LEU A 124 -10.26 0.81 -13.30
C LEU A 124 -11.37 -0.23 -13.33
N ALA A 125 -12.40 -0.06 -12.48
CA ALA A 125 -13.55 -0.93 -12.46
C ALA A 125 -14.33 -0.90 -13.80
N HIS A 126 -14.59 0.28 -14.35
CA HIS A 126 -15.22 0.44 -15.65
C HIS A 126 -14.43 -0.26 -16.76
N ASP A 127 -13.11 -0.06 -16.80
CA ASP A 127 -12.25 -0.63 -17.84
C ASP A 127 -12.15 -2.16 -17.76
N LEU A 128 -12.42 -2.76 -16.59
CA LEU A 128 -12.44 -4.21 -16.36
C LEU A 128 -13.86 -4.81 -16.37
N LEU A 129 -14.88 -4.00 -16.38
CA LEU A 129 -16.27 -4.46 -16.38
C LEU A 129 -16.70 -4.90 -17.78
N ALA A 130 -17.34 -6.06 -17.88
CA ALA A 130 -17.97 -6.53 -19.11
C ALA A 130 -19.21 -5.66 -19.47
N LEU A 131 -19.61 -5.62 -20.72
CA LEU A 131 -20.88 -5.05 -21.12
C LEU A 131 -22.03 -5.82 -20.42
N GLY A 132 -22.98 -5.07 -19.84
CA GLY A 132 -24.03 -5.63 -19.00
C GLY A 132 -23.60 -6.07 -17.62
N GLY A 133 -22.33 -5.80 -17.24
CA GLY A 133 -21.79 -6.10 -15.91
C GLY A 133 -22.20 -5.09 -14.85
N THR A 134 -21.92 -5.42 -13.58
CA THR A 134 -22.30 -4.61 -12.41
C THR A 134 -21.07 -4.25 -11.57
N LEU A 135 -20.90 -2.97 -11.27
CA LEU A 135 -19.95 -2.48 -10.28
C LEU A 135 -20.67 -2.26 -8.94
N ILE A 136 -20.18 -2.88 -7.87
CA ILE A 136 -20.71 -2.73 -6.51
C ILE A 136 -19.63 -2.13 -5.63
N ILE A 137 -19.93 -0.97 -5.03
CA ILE A 137 -19.01 -0.20 -4.20
C ILE A 137 -19.52 -0.18 -2.78
N SER A 138 -18.64 -0.36 -1.78
CA SER A 138 -19.02 -0.18 -0.38
C SER A 138 -17.97 0.62 0.39
N LEU A 139 -18.40 1.60 1.16
CA LEU A 139 -17.53 2.41 2.00
C LEU A 139 -18.29 3.04 3.18
N ALA A 140 -17.52 3.49 4.19
CA ALA A 140 -18.08 4.13 5.36
C ALA A 140 -18.70 5.50 5.01
N ASN A 141 -19.77 5.89 5.71
CA ASN A 141 -20.41 7.19 5.53
C ASN A 141 -19.43 8.34 5.83
N THR A 142 -18.53 8.16 6.80
CA THR A 142 -17.47 9.10 7.15
C THR A 142 -16.39 9.23 6.07
N SER A 143 -16.31 8.26 5.17
CA SER A 143 -15.41 8.28 3.98
C SER A 143 -16.07 8.89 2.74
N GLY A 144 -17.27 9.47 2.89
CA GLY A 144 -17.95 10.17 1.80
C GLY A 144 -18.85 9.28 0.93
N ALA A 145 -19.41 8.19 1.47
CA ALA A 145 -20.24 7.24 0.73
C ALA A 145 -21.35 7.92 -0.09
N ALA A 146 -22.13 8.83 0.52
CA ALA A 146 -23.21 9.54 -0.17
C ALA A 146 -22.71 10.45 -1.31
N ARG A 147 -21.50 11.02 -1.15
CA ARG A 147 -20.88 11.83 -2.21
C ARG A 147 -20.47 10.97 -3.39
N PHE A 148 -19.82 9.84 -3.15
CA PHE A 148 -19.36 8.96 -4.22
C PHE A 148 -20.50 8.25 -4.93
N GLU A 149 -21.57 7.88 -4.21
CA GLU A 149 -22.81 7.41 -4.83
C GLU A 149 -23.40 8.44 -5.77
N LYS A 150 -23.54 9.71 -5.33
CA LYS A 150 -24.02 10.81 -6.17
C LYS A 150 -23.10 11.07 -7.36
N GLU A 151 -21.79 10.95 -7.18
CA GLU A 151 -20.79 11.15 -8.24
C GLU A 151 -20.95 10.10 -9.33
N ILE A 152 -20.96 8.80 -8.96
CA ILE A 152 -21.03 7.73 -9.95
C ILE A 152 -22.44 7.62 -10.60
N SER A 153 -23.51 7.95 -9.87
CA SER A 153 -24.89 7.90 -10.41
C SER A 153 -25.15 8.95 -11.50
N ARG A 154 -24.28 9.93 -11.66
CA ARG A 154 -24.31 10.87 -12.78
C ARG A 154 -23.69 10.28 -14.04
N ALA A 155 -22.79 9.34 -13.88
CA ALA A 155 -22.06 8.72 -14.99
C ALA A 155 -22.69 7.40 -15.44
N ALA A 156 -23.36 6.66 -14.55
CA ALA A 156 -23.90 5.33 -14.83
C ALA A 156 -25.23 5.11 -14.11
N PRO A 157 -26.15 4.25 -14.67
CA PRO A 157 -27.41 3.93 -14.01
C PRO A 157 -27.22 3.28 -12.65
N LEU A 158 -27.82 3.87 -11.61
CA LEU A 158 -27.84 3.29 -10.25
C LEU A 158 -28.84 2.13 -10.20
N LEU A 159 -28.39 0.97 -9.74
CA LEU A 159 -29.23 -0.22 -9.61
C LEU A 159 -29.87 -0.34 -8.21
N PHE A 160 -29.07 -0.14 -7.16
CA PHE A 160 -29.52 -0.18 -5.79
C PHE A 160 -28.59 0.61 -4.86
N SER A 161 -29.06 0.90 -3.65
CA SER A 161 -28.28 1.47 -2.55
C SER A 161 -28.78 0.92 -1.22
N VAL A 162 -27.85 0.34 -0.43
CA VAL A 162 -28.09 -0.26 0.88
C VAL A 162 -27.28 0.46 1.94
N SER A 163 -27.90 0.89 3.03
CA SER A 163 -27.23 1.55 4.16
C SER A 163 -27.27 0.66 5.40
N LYS A 164 -26.10 0.23 5.87
CA LYS A 164 -25.95 -0.59 7.08
C LYS A 164 -24.59 -0.31 7.74
N ASN A 165 -24.46 -0.62 9.04
CA ASN A 165 -23.18 -0.55 9.76
C ASN A 165 -22.46 0.82 9.66
N LYS A 166 -23.20 1.93 9.56
CA LYS A 166 -22.66 3.27 9.24
C LYS A 166 -21.86 3.32 7.93
N CYS A 167 -22.13 2.38 7.02
CA CYS A 167 -21.58 2.28 5.68
C CYS A 167 -22.72 2.30 4.66
N ARG A 168 -22.35 2.47 3.39
CA ARG A 168 -23.27 2.39 2.26
C ARG A 168 -22.65 1.52 1.19
N ALA A 169 -23.43 0.55 0.68
CA ALA A 169 -23.13 -0.21 -0.52
C ALA A 169 -24.09 0.22 -1.62
N PHE A 170 -23.59 0.53 -2.81
CA PHE A 170 -24.38 0.92 -3.97
C PHE A 170 -23.80 0.31 -5.24
N ALA A 171 -24.67 0.11 -6.22
CA ALA A 171 -24.28 -0.53 -7.46
C ALA A 171 -24.73 0.28 -8.67
N VAL A 172 -23.92 0.22 -9.73
CA VAL A 172 -24.20 0.77 -11.05
C VAL A 172 -24.02 -0.30 -12.12
N SER A 173 -24.75 -0.17 -13.24
CA SER A 173 -24.64 -1.08 -14.37
C SER A 173 -23.75 -0.53 -15.48
N ASN A 174 -23.25 -1.46 -16.32
CA ASN A 174 -22.59 -1.17 -17.58
C ASN A 174 -23.45 -1.67 -18.75
N THR A 175 -24.77 -1.49 -18.65
CA THR A 175 -25.74 -1.82 -19.72
C THR A 175 -25.81 -0.73 -20.79
N GLU A 176 -25.51 0.50 -20.39
CA GLU A 176 -25.42 1.66 -21.26
C GLU A 176 -24.04 2.30 -21.13
N PRO A 177 -23.56 3.01 -22.15
CA PRO A 177 -22.29 3.74 -22.06
C PRO A 177 -22.31 4.73 -20.90
N TRP A 178 -21.28 4.71 -20.07
CA TRP A 178 -21.12 5.68 -19.00
C TRP A 178 -20.81 7.06 -19.58
N ASP A 179 -21.15 8.12 -18.84
CA ASP A 179 -20.84 9.48 -19.23
C ASP A 179 -19.34 9.66 -19.54
N THR A 180 -19.05 10.01 -20.79
CA THR A 180 -17.68 10.09 -21.30
C THR A 180 -16.89 11.24 -20.70
N ALA A 181 -17.56 12.35 -20.33
CA ALA A 181 -16.91 13.50 -19.71
C ALA A 181 -16.49 13.17 -18.26
N ALA A 182 -17.37 12.50 -17.51
CA ALA A 182 -17.05 12.02 -16.17
C ALA A 182 -15.88 11.02 -16.18
N LEU A 183 -15.92 10.04 -17.08
CA LEU A 183 -14.83 9.07 -17.25
C LEU A 183 -13.50 9.74 -17.62
N ALA A 184 -13.52 10.72 -18.53
CA ALA A 184 -12.33 11.46 -18.92
C ALA A 184 -11.75 12.25 -17.74
N ALA A 185 -12.58 12.95 -16.97
CA ALA A 185 -12.16 13.70 -15.78
C ALA A 185 -11.57 12.78 -14.68
N TRP A 186 -12.19 11.63 -14.43
CA TRP A 186 -11.67 10.67 -13.45
C TRP A 186 -10.39 9.99 -13.94
N ARG A 187 -10.28 9.74 -15.25
CA ARG A 187 -9.09 9.17 -15.88
C ARG A 187 -7.89 10.11 -15.80
N ASP A 188 -8.12 11.41 -15.93
CA ASP A 188 -7.09 12.43 -15.69
C ASP A 188 -6.61 12.40 -14.23
N LEU A 189 -7.55 12.32 -13.28
CA LEU A 189 -7.21 12.20 -11.85
C LEU A 189 -6.43 10.92 -11.52
N ALA A 190 -6.62 9.85 -12.27
CA ALA A 190 -5.94 8.57 -12.10
C ALA A 190 -4.49 8.56 -12.63
N GLN A 191 -4.10 9.55 -13.44
CA GLN A 191 -2.76 9.58 -14.04
C GLN A 191 -1.67 9.79 -12.99
N PRO A 192 -0.50 9.18 -13.20
CA PRO A 192 0.69 9.53 -12.44
C PRO A 192 1.00 11.02 -12.58
N ARG A 193 1.43 11.65 -11.49
CA ARG A 193 1.73 13.08 -11.44
C ARG A 193 3.12 13.32 -10.90
N LEU A 194 3.78 14.36 -11.39
CA LEU A 194 5.00 14.86 -10.77
C LEU A 194 4.66 15.56 -9.45
N ILE A 195 5.48 15.32 -8.44
CA ILE A 195 5.48 16.15 -7.23
C ILE A 195 6.06 17.52 -7.63
N PRO A 196 5.40 18.63 -7.31
CA PRO A 196 5.87 19.97 -7.68
C PRO A 196 7.35 20.19 -7.31
N ASP A 197 8.07 20.85 -8.19
CA ASP A 197 9.50 21.21 -8.05
C ASP A 197 10.45 20.01 -7.87
N THR A 198 10.02 18.82 -8.30
CA THR A 198 10.83 17.59 -8.24
C THR A 198 10.75 16.77 -9.53
N ALA A 199 11.60 15.75 -9.65
CA ALA A 199 11.52 14.74 -10.69
C ALA A 199 10.71 13.50 -10.27
N PHE A 200 10.10 13.48 -9.08
CA PHE A 200 9.40 12.31 -8.56
C PHE A 200 7.99 12.18 -9.12
N THR A 201 7.69 10.99 -9.62
CA THR A 201 6.36 10.65 -10.12
C THR A 201 5.64 9.75 -9.10
N VAL A 202 4.39 10.07 -8.83
CA VAL A 202 3.54 9.33 -7.90
C VAL A 202 2.16 9.08 -8.51
N VAL A 203 1.45 8.07 -7.98
CA VAL A 203 0.06 7.80 -8.33
C VAL A 203 -0.89 8.22 -7.21
N PRO A 204 -2.18 8.46 -7.49
CA PRO A 204 -3.17 8.77 -6.46
C PRO A 204 -3.28 7.66 -5.41
N GLY A 205 -3.46 8.06 -4.14
CA GLY A 205 -3.69 7.14 -3.02
C GLY A 205 -2.43 6.65 -2.31
N VAL A 206 -1.24 6.83 -2.86
CA VAL A 206 0.01 6.53 -2.12
C VAL A 206 0.31 7.62 -1.09
N PHE A 207 1.11 7.27 -0.09
CA PHE A 207 1.51 8.22 0.95
C PHE A 207 2.16 9.47 0.36
N SER A 208 1.73 10.63 0.81
CA SER A 208 2.27 11.95 0.41
C SER A 208 2.33 12.16 -1.11
N ALA A 209 1.26 11.78 -1.83
CA ALA A 209 1.18 11.85 -3.29
C ALA A 209 1.17 13.28 -3.88
N GLY A 210 1.15 14.33 -3.06
CA GLY A 210 1.09 15.73 -3.53
C GLY A 210 2.31 16.58 -3.17
N HIS A 211 3.18 16.10 -2.28
CA HIS A 211 4.34 16.85 -1.77
C HIS A 211 5.34 15.90 -1.12
N ILE A 212 6.57 16.37 -0.92
CA ILE A 212 7.53 15.66 -0.07
C ILE A 212 7.06 15.75 1.39
N ASP A 213 6.99 14.61 2.07
CA ASP A 213 6.63 14.57 3.49
C ASP A 213 7.64 15.35 4.33
N PRO A 214 7.20 16.34 5.15
CA PRO A 214 8.12 17.18 5.93
C PRO A 214 9.00 16.38 6.91
N GLY A 215 8.48 15.29 7.48
CA GLY A 215 9.26 14.40 8.35
C GLY A 215 10.37 13.69 7.57
N SER A 216 10.05 13.12 6.42
CA SER A 216 11.04 12.49 5.54
C SER A 216 12.09 13.49 5.04
N ALA A 217 11.67 14.71 4.70
CA ALA A 217 12.60 15.77 4.32
C ALA A 217 13.56 16.14 5.47
N LEU A 218 13.06 16.23 6.70
CA LEU A 218 13.86 16.49 7.88
C LEU A 218 14.88 15.35 8.13
N LEU A 219 14.46 14.08 8.03
CA LEU A 219 15.37 12.94 8.16
C LEU A 219 16.46 12.98 7.08
N ALA A 220 16.11 13.27 5.82
CA ALA A 220 17.05 13.35 4.71
C ALA A 220 18.17 14.38 4.95
N GLN A 221 17.86 15.51 5.59
CA GLN A 221 18.85 16.54 5.96
C GLN A 221 19.82 16.08 7.07
N HIS A 222 19.46 15.06 7.84
CA HIS A 222 20.25 14.54 8.96
C HIS A 222 20.88 13.18 8.68
N LEU A 223 20.80 12.68 7.44
CA LEU A 223 21.52 11.47 7.05
C LEU A 223 23.03 11.74 7.09
N PRO A 224 23.82 10.93 7.83
CA PRO A 224 25.26 11.15 7.85
C PRO A 224 25.87 10.77 6.50
N PRO A 225 26.73 11.65 5.91
CA PRO A 225 27.38 11.36 4.63
C PRO A 225 28.28 10.11 4.65
N SER A 226 28.54 9.60 5.85
CA SER A 226 29.33 8.38 6.09
C SER A 226 28.54 7.08 5.96
N LEU A 227 27.23 7.12 5.62
CA LEU A 227 26.45 5.91 5.33
C LEU A 227 27.11 5.10 4.23
N ARG A 228 27.24 3.80 4.45
CA ARG A 228 27.96 2.87 3.56
C ARG A 228 27.42 1.46 3.67
N GLY A 229 27.84 0.60 2.72
CA GLY A 229 27.46 -0.81 2.76
C GLY A 229 26.02 -1.04 2.37
N GLU A 230 25.37 -1.98 3.01
CA GLU A 230 24.00 -2.38 2.73
C GLU A 230 23.01 -1.60 3.61
N VAL A 231 22.07 -0.90 2.98
CA VAL A 231 21.06 -0.08 3.64
C VAL A 231 19.68 -0.67 3.40
N ALA A 232 18.79 -0.61 4.39
CA ALA A 232 17.36 -0.86 4.19
C ALA A 232 16.56 0.43 4.40
N ASP A 233 15.60 0.70 3.53
CA ASP A 233 14.57 1.73 3.70
C ASP A 233 13.24 1.01 3.97
N ILE A 234 12.77 1.05 5.22
CA ILE A 234 11.57 0.32 5.63
C ILE A 234 10.36 1.25 5.74
N GLY A 235 9.30 0.92 4.99
CA GLY A 235 8.20 1.83 4.69
C GLY A 235 8.63 2.89 3.69
N ALA A 236 9.32 2.45 2.62
CA ALA A 236 10.03 3.32 1.69
C ALA A 236 9.12 4.26 0.87
N GLY A 237 7.81 3.99 0.82
CA GLY A 237 6.86 4.73 0.02
C GLY A 237 7.27 4.75 -1.46
N TRP A 238 7.25 5.93 -2.06
CA TRP A 238 7.68 6.13 -3.45
C TRP A 238 9.18 6.44 -3.60
N GLY A 239 9.99 6.16 -2.54
CA GLY A 239 11.45 6.12 -2.61
C GLY A 239 12.17 7.43 -2.31
N PHE A 240 11.56 8.40 -1.65
CA PHE A 240 12.19 9.70 -1.35
C PHE A 240 13.45 9.57 -0.49
N LEU A 241 13.37 8.86 0.65
CA LEU A 241 14.52 8.69 1.56
C LEU A 241 15.66 7.91 0.90
N SER A 242 15.33 6.85 0.18
CA SER A 242 16.31 6.07 -0.59
C SER A 242 17.03 6.93 -1.64
N ASN A 243 16.29 7.77 -2.37
CA ASN A 243 16.89 8.69 -3.35
C ASN A 243 17.82 9.69 -2.66
N ALA A 244 17.39 10.31 -1.57
CA ALA A 244 18.20 11.24 -0.80
C ALA A 244 19.48 10.58 -0.26
N ALA A 245 19.39 9.34 0.25
CA ALA A 245 20.52 8.59 0.76
C ALA A 245 21.53 8.28 -0.35
N LEU A 246 21.09 7.79 -1.51
CA LEU A 246 21.98 7.50 -2.65
C LEU A 246 22.65 8.75 -3.19
N ALA A 247 21.96 9.89 -3.21
CA ALA A 247 22.52 11.16 -3.68
C ALA A 247 23.59 11.74 -2.73
N GLN A 248 23.42 11.54 -1.41
CA GLN A 248 24.29 12.14 -0.38
C GLN A 248 25.42 11.20 0.07
N CYS A 249 25.25 9.88 -0.09
CA CYS A 249 26.11 8.87 0.50
C CYS A 249 26.67 7.92 -0.57
N PRO A 250 27.74 8.29 -1.26
CA PRO A 250 28.25 7.54 -2.41
C PRO A 250 28.84 6.17 -2.07
N ASN A 251 29.04 5.88 -0.78
CA ASN A 251 29.59 4.60 -0.31
C ASN A 251 28.49 3.56 0.01
N ILE A 252 27.23 3.85 -0.25
CA ILE A 252 26.16 2.86 -0.19
C ILE A 252 26.36 1.88 -1.36
N SER A 253 26.58 0.60 -1.03
CA SER A 253 26.78 -0.44 -2.03
C SER A 253 25.45 -0.98 -2.58
N ARG A 254 24.40 -0.98 -1.75
CA ARG A 254 23.04 -1.39 -2.09
C ARG A 254 22.04 -0.78 -1.12
N ILE A 255 20.87 -0.39 -1.62
CA ILE A 255 19.72 -0.03 -0.79
C ILE A 255 18.52 -0.91 -1.12
N ASP A 256 17.96 -1.56 -0.10
CA ASP A 256 16.79 -2.43 -0.22
C ASP A 256 15.56 -1.66 0.29
N LEU A 257 14.59 -1.45 -0.58
CA LEU A 257 13.33 -0.76 -0.27
C LEU A 257 12.25 -1.77 0.08
N PHE A 258 11.70 -1.68 1.28
CA PHE A 258 10.59 -2.49 1.75
C PHE A 258 9.34 -1.63 1.88
N GLU A 259 8.33 -1.92 1.07
CA GLU A 259 7.09 -1.15 1.03
C GLU A 259 5.88 -2.09 0.97
N ALA A 260 4.88 -1.79 1.77
CA ALA A 260 3.65 -2.58 1.84
C ALA A 260 2.67 -2.25 0.71
N ASP A 261 2.69 -1.03 0.17
CA ASP A 261 1.84 -0.63 -0.96
C ASP A 261 2.59 -0.86 -2.30
N SER A 262 2.14 -1.84 -3.07
CA SER A 262 2.74 -2.17 -4.38
C SER A 262 2.72 -0.99 -5.36
N ARG A 263 1.76 -0.08 -5.24
CA ARG A 263 1.64 1.12 -6.08
C ARG A 263 2.74 2.14 -5.75
N ALA A 264 3.00 2.34 -4.46
CA ALA A 264 4.10 3.19 -4.00
C ALA A 264 5.46 2.60 -4.41
N LEU A 265 5.63 1.29 -4.24
CA LEU A 265 6.83 0.58 -4.68
C LEU A 265 7.05 0.67 -6.19
N ALA A 266 5.98 0.63 -7.00
CA ALA A 266 6.05 0.84 -8.45
C ALA A 266 6.49 2.28 -8.80
N CYS A 267 6.08 3.28 -8.01
CA CYS A 267 6.58 4.65 -8.12
C CYS A 267 8.08 4.70 -7.75
N ALA A 268 8.49 4.06 -6.65
CA ALA A 268 9.89 4.02 -6.23
C ALA A 268 10.80 3.45 -7.32
N ARG A 269 10.39 2.39 -8.01
CA ARG A 269 11.14 1.80 -9.15
C ARG A 269 11.37 2.78 -10.30
N LYS A 270 10.45 3.74 -10.51
CA LYS A 270 10.58 4.78 -11.54
C LYS A 270 11.41 5.97 -11.06
N ASN A 271 11.33 6.25 -9.76
CA ASN A 271 11.94 7.43 -9.15
C ASN A 271 13.42 7.24 -8.79
N LEU A 272 13.87 5.99 -8.60
CA LEU A 272 15.23 5.69 -8.19
C LEU A 272 16.09 5.25 -9.36
N ILE A 273 17.33 5.81 -9.38
CA ILE A 273 18.42 5.36 -10.25
C ILE A 273 19.59 5.03 -9.32
N GLY A 274 20.09 3.80 -9.37
CA GLY A 274 21.21 3.37 -8.54
C GLY A 274 21.11 1.90 -8.09
N PRO A 275 21.96 1.48 -7.15
CA PRO A 275 22.02 0.11 -6.67
C PRO A 275 20.89 -0.18 -5.67
N ALA A 276 19.66 -0.32 -6.20
CA ALA A 276 18.44 -0.48 -5.39
C ALA A 276 17.70 -1.79 -5.71
N GLU A 277 17.21 -2.46 -4.67
CA GLU A 277 16.30 -3.60 -4.76
C GLU A 277 14.96 -3.26 -4.10
N PHE A 278 13.87 -3.84 -4.60
CA PHE A 278 12.51 -3.43 -4.25
C PHE A 278 11.66 -4.62 -3.82
N TYR A 279 11.16 -4.57 -2.60
CA TYR A 279 10.41 -5.65 -1.97
C TYR A 279 8.99 -5.19 -1.60
N TRP A 280 7.98 -5.78 -2.23
CA TRP A 280 6.61 -5.64 -1.75
C TRP A 280 6.46 -6.51 -0.50
N HIS A 281 6.51 -5.89 0.66
CA HIS A 281 6.75 -6.59 1.91
C HIS A 281 6.05 -5.95 3.11
N ASP A 282 5.53 -6.80 4.00
CA ASP A 282 5.08 -6.38 5.33
C ASP A 282 6.26 -6.38 6.31
N VAL A 283 6.77 -5.21 6.62
CA VAL A 283 7.89 -5.03 7.55
C VAL A 283 7.63 -5.64 8.93
N THR A 284 6.37 -5.74 9.36
CA THR A 284 6.03 -6.32 10.67
C THR A 284 6.32 -7.81 10.77
N THR A 285 6.54 -8.49 9.65
CA THR A 285 6.91 -9.91 9.59
C THR A 285 8.43 -10.16 9.70
N GLY A 286 9.23 -9.09 9.76
CA GLY A 286 10.69 -9.13 9.77
C GLY A 286 11.30 -8.80 8.41
N LEU A 287 12.63 -8.70 8.31
CA LEU A 287 13.36 -8.53 7.06
C LEU A 287 14.16 -9.78 6.69
N PRO A 288 14.42 -10.04 5.40
CA PRO A 288 15.11 -11.23 4.94
C PRO A 288 16.63 -11.22 5.23
N ALA A 289 17.21 -10.05 5.53
CA ALA A 289 18.62 -9.85 5.72
C ALA A 289 18.92 -8.90 6.90
N LYS A 290 20.22 -8.70 7.19
CA LYS A 290 20.71 -7.69 8.12
C LYS A 290 21.47 -6.61 7.37
N TYR A 291 21.39 -5.38 7.88
CA TYR A 291 21.84 -4.16 7.22
C TYR A 291 22.84 -3.39 8.09
N ASP A 292 23.75 -2.69 7.43
CA ASP A 292 24.66 -1.76 8.08
C ASP A 292 23.90 -0.52 8.59
N HIS A 293 22.92 -0.07 7.82
CA HIS A 293 22.04 1.04 8.22
C HIS A 293 20.59 0.74 7.84
N ILE A 294 19.67 1.25 8.64
CA ILE A 294 18.23 1.20 8.36
C ILE A 294 17.68 2.62 8.42
N LEU A 295 16.91 3.00 7.41
CA LEU A 295 16.19 4.26 7.31
C LEU A 295 14.70 4.00 7.48
N THR A 296 13.98 4.90 8.15
CA THR A 296 12.53 4.80 8.22
C THR A 296 11.84 6.10 8.63
N ASN A 297 10.70 6.33 8.02
CA ASN A 297 9.62 7.18 8.53
C ASN A 297 8.44 6.27 8.86
N PRO A 298 8.39 5.69 10.07
CA PRO A 298 7.41 4.66 10.39
C PRO A 298 5.97 5.20 10.28
N PRO A 299 5.01 4.41 9.78
CA PRO A 299 3.61 4.82 9.78
C PRO A 299 3.10 4.96 11.22
N PHE A 300 2.51 6.11 11.54
CA PHE A 300 1.96 6.42 12.88
C PHE A 300 0.45 6.68 12.85
N HIS A 301 -0.19 6.54 11.67
CA HIS A 301 -1.63 6.66 11.50
C HIS A 301 -2.19 5.49 10.70
N THR A 302 -3.14 4.76 11.31
CA THR A 302 -4.03 3.83 10.60
C THR A 302 -5.42 4.47 10.57
N GLY A 303 -5.75 5.14 9.46
CA GLY A 303 -6.99 5.91 9.40
C GLY A 303 -6.93 7.20 10.22
N GLN A 304 -7.90 7.41 11.13
CA GLN A 304 -7.97 8.58 12.02
C GLN A 304 -7.33 8.33 13.39
N ALA A 305 -6.97 7.08 13.72
CA ALA A 305 -6.34 6.71 14.99
C ALA A 305 -4.81 6.66 14.87
N ARG A 306 -4.11 7.06 15.93
CA ARG A 306 -2.67 6.83 16.06
C ARG A 306 -2.43 5.35 16.36
N ASP A 307 -1.64 4.69 15.56
CA ASP A 307 -1.24 3.29 15.77
C ASP A 307 0.22 3.23 16.25
N ILE A 308 0.41 3.44 17.54
CA ILE A 308 1.74 3.35 18.16
C ILE A 308 2.28 1.90 18.04
N GLY A 309 1.39 0.90 18.04
CA GLY A 309 1.76 -0.50 17.92
C GLY A 309 2.44 -0.82 16.59
N LEU A 310 1.95 -0.26 15.49
CA LEU A 310 2.58 -0.43 14.17
C LEU A 310 3.98 0.20 14.14
N GLY A 311 4.13 1.44 14.66
CA GLY A 311 5.44 2.06 14.77
C GLY A 311 6.42 1.24 15.61
N HIS A 312 5.99 0.70 16.76
CA HIS A 312 6.81 -0.19 17.59
C HIS A 312 7.19 -1.48 16.85
N ALA A 313 6.31 -2.06 16.04
CA ALA A 313 6.63 -3.23 15.22
C ALA A 313 7.73 -2.91 14.20
N PHE A 314 7.68 -1.74 13.54
CA PHE A 314 8.74 -1.27 12.64
C PHE A 314 10.08 -1.14 13.37
N LEU A 315 10.12 -0.47 14.53
CA LEU A 315 11.34 -0.31 15.31
C LEU A 315 11.89 -1.66 15.81
N THR A 316 11.01 -2.59 16.19
CA THR A 316 11.41 -3.94 16.59
C THR A 316 12.03 -4.70 15.43
N THR A 317 11.45 -4.62 14.24
CA THR A 317 12.01 -5.22 13.02
C THR A 317 13.35 -4.58 12.67
N ALA A 318 13.44 -3.25 12.71
CA ALA A 318 14.70 -2.54 12.48
C ALA A 318 15.81 -3.01 13.42
N ALA A 319 15.56 -3.00 14.74
CA ALA A 319 16.55 -3.43 15.73
C ALA A 319 17.04 -4.86 15.49
N LYS A 320 16.13 -5.79 15.16
CA LYS A 320 16.47 -7.18 14.85
C LYS A 320 17.23 -7.36 13.54
N SER A 321 17.12 -6.41 12.61
CA SER A 321 17.70 -6.49 11.27
C SER A 321 18.96 -5.64 11.11
N LEU A 322 19.45 -4.98 12.17
CA LEU A 322 20.76 -4.34 12.17
C LEU A 322 21.86 -5.41 12.30
N LYS A 323 22.96 -5.20 11.56
CA LYS A 323 24.24 -5.87 11.80
C LYS A 323 24.84 -5.38 13.12
N ARG A 324 25.83 -6.10 13.64
CA ARG A 324 26.61 -5.62 14.81
C ARG A 324 27.28 -4.30 14.46
N GLY A 325 27.03 -3.26 15.25
CA GLY A 325 27.53 -1.89 15.01
C GLY A 325 26.75 -1.13 13.93
N GLY A 326 25.65 -1.68 13.42
CA GLY A 326 24.75 -1.01 12.51
C GLY A 326 23.93 0.09 13.20
N THR A 327 23.34 0.98 12.41
CA THR A 327 22.62 2.16 12.93
C THR A 327 21.25 2.32 12.26
N LEU A 328 20.25 2.57 13.08
CA LEU A 328 18.92 2.98 12.67
C LEU A 328 18.84 4.52 12.60
N HIS A 329 18.29 5.05 11.53
CA HIS A 329 17.97 6.46 11.35
C HIS A 329 16.48 6.61 11.10
N LEU A 330 15.78 7.35 11.94
CA LEU A 330 14.34 7.50 11.82
C LEU A 330 13.88 8.92 12.09
N VAL A 331 12.73 9.26 11.51
CA VAL A 331 11.95 10.43 11.91
C VAL A 331 10.64 9.97 12.53
N ALA A 332 10.17 10.68 13.52
CA ALA A 332 8.90 10.42 14.18
C ALA A 332 8.22 11.71 14.60
N ASN A 333 6.90 11.67 14.81
CA ASN A 333 6.21 12.75 15.50
C ASN A 333 6.83 12.93 16.90
N ARG A 334 7.07 14.18 17.30
CA ARG A 334 7.74 14.55 18.55
C ARG A 334 7.14 13.87 19.79
N GLN A 335 5.82 13.69 19.82
CA GLN A 335 5.11 13.14 20.97
C GLN A 335 5.18 11.60 21.08
N LEU A 336 5.70 10.89 20.08
CA LEU A 336 5.77 9.42 20.11
C LEU A 336 6.95 8.98 21.00
N PRO A 337 6.74 8.10 21.98
CA PRO A 337 7.80 7.70 22.94
C PRO A 337 8.70 6.58 22.37
N TYR A 338 9.27 6.78 21.19
CA TYR A 338 10.05 5.77 20.48
C TYR A 338 11.41 5.52 21.13
N GLU A 339 12.00 6.51 21.82
CA GLU A 339 13.27 6.36 22.51
C GLU A 339 13.20 5.27 23.60
N ALA A 340 12.15 5.28 24.41
CA ALA A 340 11.97 4.26 25.45
C ALA A 340 11.84 2.85 24.84
N HIS A 341 11.14 2.73 23.70
CA HIS A 341 11.03 1.46 23.01
C HIS A 341 12.36 1.00 22.42
N LEU A 342 13.13 1.90 21.79
CA LEU A 342 14.47 1.59 21.29
C LEU A 342 15.43 1.13 22.39
N VAL A 343 15.41 1.79 23.56
CA VAL A 343 16.18 1.35 24.73
C VAL A 343 15.78 -0.07 25.16
N SER A 344 14.48 -0.38 25.19
CA SER A 344 13.99 -1.72 25.53
C SER A 344 14.43 -2.81 24.53
N LEU A 345 14.80 -2.42 23.31
CA LEU A 345 15.34 -3.30 22.27
C LEU A 345 16.88 -3.40 22.31
N GLY A 346 17.54 -2.75 23.28
CA GLY A 346 18.98 -2.76 23.46
C GLY A 346 19.75 -1.74 22.62
N LEU A 347 19.05 -0.81 21.96
CA LEU A 347 19.67 0.27 21.20
C LEU A 347 19.85 1.51 22.06
N ARG A 348 20.79 2.36 21.66
CA ARG A 348 21.11 3.66 22.31
C ARG A 348 20.59 4.79 21.40
N PRO A 349 19.36 5.29 21.62
CA PRO A 349 18.82 6.38 20.83
C PRO A 349 19.49 7.70 21.17
N ARG A 350 19.74 8.50 20.13
CA ARG A 350 20.19 9.90 20.20
C ARG A 350 19.29 10.74 19.32
N VAL A 351 18.65 11.74 19.91
CA VAL A 351 17.91 12.75 19.16
C VAL A 351 18.92 13.67 18.48
N LEU A 352 18.85 13.76 17.15
CA LEU A 352 19.73 14.61 16.32
C LEU A 352 19.13 15.99 16.13
N GLU A 353 17.80 16.04 15.97
CA GLU A 353 17.03 17.27 15.76
C GLU A 353 15.63 17.08 16.35
N GLU A 354 15.07 18.14 16.90
CA GLU A 354 13.70 18.21 17.38
C GLU A 354 13.04 19.52 16.96
N THR A 355 11.93 19.42 16.25
CA THR A 355 11.10 20.55 15.84
C THR A 355 9.80 20.61 16.66
N GLY A 356 8.92 21.56 16.36
CA GLY A 356 7.57 21.61 16.97
C GLY A 356 6.72 20.37 16.68
N VAL A 357 6.99 19.64 15.59
CA VAL A 357 6.18 18.51 15.09
C VAL A 357 6.94 17.19 15.09
N PHE A 358 8.20 17.19 14.65
CA PHE A 358 9.00 16.00 14.39
C PHE A 358 10.27 15.97 15.25
N LYS A 359 10.80 14.77 15.43
CA LYS A 359 12.15 14.51 15.91
C LYS A 359 12.86 13.51 15.03
N VAL A 360 14.15 13.71 14.79
CA VAL A 360 15.06 12.81 14.11
C VAL A 360 15.87 12.07 15.15
N ILE A 361 15.87 10.74 15.08
CA ILE A 361 16.57 9.88 16.01
C ILE A 361 17.56 9.00 15.25
N SER A 362 18.78 8.89 15.76
CA SER A 362 19.73 7.85 15.39
C SER A 362 19.91 6.89 16.58
N ALA A 363 19.95 5.57 16.33
CA ALA A 363 20.09 4.58 17.37
C ALA A 363 21.04 3.43 16.94
N SER A 364 21.95 3.01 17.82
CA SER A 364 22.96 1.98 17.57
C SER A 364 23.12 1.02 18.76
#